data_4228b89543cf2ea78e0e3be97da56f85
#
_entry.id   4228b89543cf2ea78e0e3be97da56f85
#
_cell.length_a   1.000
_cell.length_b   1.000
_cell.length_c   1.000
_cell.angle_alpha   90.00
_cell.angle_beta   90.00
_cell.angle_gamma   90.00
#
_symmetry.space_group_name_H-M   'P 1'
#
loop_
_entity.id
_entity.type
_entity.pdbx_description
1 polymer ?
#
loop_
_entity_poly.entity_id
_entity_poly.type
_entity_poly.pdbx_seq_one_letter_code
_entity_poly.pdbx_strand_id
1 'polypeptide(L)'
;MTTEIVDDKHGILLSTDTTKFEEYLTYLGLPTDNIIAELSERKVIEQNLPTFIQSLPDDVKREARYLSKFVAGAAIGLFDASLNYVWNEVVVNLRQKAVIYGLDMFFDAAVGGSKREDFSTEEDLSGLKDNTLINTSKKLELISEVVYVKLHHILTMRNDIGASHPNSYSINGFELLGWLQTCVKDILNDKPSESAIQIKSFIDNLKVSTSVLDEQAIKSMERPLKELSLQNTDNLLNSIFGIYTSDRTGNIVRKNIALFAPHIWERSSENIKYKLGVTLDGLD
;
A
#
# COMPACT_ATOMS: atom_id res chain seq x y z
N MET A 1 -22.99 -38.92 -22.13
CA MET A 1 -21.90 -38.18 -21.50
C MET A 1 -21.25 -37.35 -22.59
N THR A 2 -21.72 -36.15 -22.76
CA THR A 2 -21.19 -35.18 -23.72
C THR A 2 -20.05 -34.46 -23.01
N THR A 3 -18.83 -34.78 -23.39
CA THR A 3 -17.64 -34.02 -23.05
C THR A 3 -17.79 -32.66 -23.72
N GLU A 4 -18.11 -31.61 -22.96
CA GLU A 4 -17.95 -30.25 -23.43
C GLU A 4 -16.46 -30.05 -23.77
N ILE A 5 -16.20 -29.91 -25.06
CA ILE A 5 -14.96 -29.41 -25.58
C ILE A 5 -14.91 -27.94 -25.12
N VAL A 6 -14.13 -27.67 -24.09
CA VAL A 6 -13.77 -26.29 -23.72
C VAL A 6 -13.20 -25.64 -24.98
N ASP A 7 -13.85 -24.61 -25.43
CA ASP A 7 -13.53 -23.88 -26.64
C ASP A 7 -12.07 -23.36 -26.56
N ASP A 8 -11.18 -24.03 -27.26
CA ASP A 8 -9.73 -23.88 -27.28
C ASP A 8 -9.29 -22.54 -27.94
N LYS A 9 -10.24 -21.66 -28.22
CA LYS A 9 -9.98 -20.37 -28.88
C LYS A 9 -9.41 -19.29 -27.96
N HIS A 10 -9.45 -19.47 -26.65
CA HIS A 10 -8.89 -18.54 -25.66
C HIS A 10 -7.80 -19.18 -24.79
N GLY A 11 -7.53 -20.46 -24.95
CA GLY A 11 -6.33 -21.11 -24.45
C GLY A 11 -5.14 -20.62 -25.27
N ILE A 12 -4.67 -19.42 -24.96
CA ILE A 12 -3.34 -19.02 -25.38
C ILE A 12 -2.45 -20.15 -24.86
N LEU A 13 -1.77 -20.83 -25.77
CA LEU A 13 -0.77 -21.87 -25.46
C LEU A 13 0.33 -21.21 -24.60
N LEU A 14 0.08 -21.09 -23.29
CA LEU A 14 1.03 -20.60 -22.33
C LEU A 14 2.13 -21.66 -22.09
N SER A 15 1.87 -22.88 -22.48
CA SER A 15 2.85 -23.97 -22.61
C SER A 15 3.66 -23.87 -23.89
N THR A 16 4.03 -22.65 -24.30
CA THR A 16 4.89 -22.45 -25.45
C THR A 16 6.14 -23.31 -25.27
N ASP A 17 6.52 -24.01 -26.32
CA ASP A 17 7.76 -24.76 -26.39
C ASP A 17 8.95 -23.81 -26.08
N THR A 18 9.43 -23.88 -24.86
CA THR A 18 10.53 -23.03 -24.40
C THR A 18 11.88 -23.49 -24.93
N THR A 19 11.92 -24.69 -25.56
CA THR A 19 13.16 -25.28 -26.10
C THR A 19 13.85 -24.32 -27.08
N LYS A 20 13.10 -23.68 -27.97
CA LYS A 20 13.67 -22.72 -28.92
C LYS A 20 14.23 -21.47 -28.24
N PHE A 21 13.64 -21.05 -27.13
CA PHE A 21 14.15 -19.92 -26.37
C PHE A 21 15.42 -20.30 -25.61
N GLU A 22 15.48 -21.48 -25.04
CA GLU A 22 16.67 -22.03 -24.39
C GLU A 22 17.81 -22.24 -25.39
N GLU A 23 17.53 -22.77 -26.60
CA GLU A 23 18.47 -22.86 -27.69
C GLU A 23 19.02 -21.48 -28.10
N TYR A 24 18.15 -20.45 -28.13
CA TYR A 24 18.56 -19.09 -28.42
C TYR A 24 19.45 -18.50 -27.34
N LEU A 25 19.15 -18.72 -26.05
CA LEU A 25 20.02 -18.32 -24.94
C LEU A 25 21.39 -18.99 -25.04
N THR A 26 21.42 -20.29 -25.36
CA THR A 26 22.64 -21.05 -25.59
C THR A 26 23.45 -20.45 -26.75
N TYR A 27 22.79 -20.11 -27.85
CA TYR A 27 23.43 -19.44 -28.97
C TYR A 27 24.07 -18.09 -28.60
N LEU A 28 23.43 -17.35 -27.68
CA LEU A 28 23.95 -16.09 -27.15
C LEU A 28 25.04 -16.28 -26.07
N GLY A 29 25.35 -17.54 -25.68
CA GLY A 29 26.30 -17.85 -24.61
C GLY A 29 25.78 -17.52 -23.21
N LEU A 30 24.45 -17.45 -23.03
CA LEU A 30 23.81 -17.15 -21.74
C LEU A 30 23.42 -18.45 -21.02
N PRO A 31 23.36 -18.43 -19.68
CA PRO A 31 22.84 -19.55 -18.88
C PRO A 31 21.38 -19.88 -19.27
N THR A 32 21.03 -21.16 -19.22
CA THR A 32 19.68 -21.65 -19.53
C THR A 32 18.98 -22.25 -18.30
N ASP A 33 19.72 -22.51 -17.23
CA ASP A 33 19.20 -23.16 -16.03
C ASP A 33 18.38 -22.17 -15.20
N ASN A 34 17.19 -22.60 -14.75
CA ASN A 34 16.28 -21.85 -13.87
C ASN A 34 15.84 -20.46 -14.40
N ILE A 35 15.83 -20.27 -15.71
CA ILE A 35 15.36 -19.01 -16.31
C ILE A 35 13.83 -18.98 -16.41
N ILE A 36 13.24 -20.12 -16.78
CA ILE A 36 11.80 -20.29 -16.96
C ILE A 36 11.33 -21.40 -16.03
N ALA A 37 10.21 -21.18 -15.35
CA ALA A 37 9.62 -22.18 -14.47
C ALA A 37 9.26 -23.48 -15.23
N GLU A 38 9.36 -24.60 -14.56
CA GLU A 38 9.05 -25.91 -15.07
C GLU A 38 7.66 -25.96 -15.72
N LEU A 39 7.49 -26.82 -16.74
CA LEU A 39 6.23 -26.96 -17.46
C LEU A 39 5.05 -27.30 -16.55
N SER A 40 5.28 -28.12 -15.51
CA SER A 40 4.29 -28.46 -14.49
C SER A 40 3.77 -27.21 -13.76
N GLU A 41 4.65 -26.29 -13.38
CA GLU A 41 4.32 -25.07 -12.67
C GLU A 41 3.59 -24.06 -13.58
N ARG A 42 4.01 -23.97 -14.84
CA ARG A 42 3.32 -23.14 -15.84
C ARG A 42 1.90 -23.62 -16.12
N LYS A 43 1.65 -24.94 -16.11
CA LYS A 43 0.30 -25.51 -16.24
C LYS A 43 -0.61 -25.12 -15.05
N VAL A 44 -0.07 -25.03 -13.84
CA VAL A 44 -0.83 -24.52 -12.69
C VAL A 44 -1.32 -23.09 -12.95
N ILE A 45 -0.45 -22.23 -13.50
CA ILE A 45 -0.80 -20.85 -13.87
C ILE A 45 -1.85 -20.85 -14.98
N GLU A 46 -1.63 -21.60 -16.06
CA GLU A 46 -2.54 -21.67 -17.19
C GLU A 46 -3.97 -22.04 -16.78
N GLN A 47 -4.10 -23.02 -15.90
CA GLN A 47 -5.41 -23.51 -15.44
C GLN A 47 -6.15 -22.56 -14.50
N ASN A 48 -5.44 -21.80 -13.67
CA ASN A 48 -6.04 -21.04 -12.57
C ASN A 48 -6.06 -19.52 -12.81
N LEU A 49 -5.06 -18.97 -13.47
CA LEU A 49 -4.92 -17.53 -13.68
C LEU A 49 -6.10 -16.89 -14.40
N PRO A 50 -6.67 -17.46 -15.49
CA PRO A 50 -7.80 -16.86 -16.19
C PRO A 50 -9.01 -16.66 -15.28
N THR A 51 -9.39 -17.67 -14.51
CA THR A 51 -10.51 -17.59 -13.55
C THR A 51 -10.24 -16.55 -12.48
N PHE A 52 -9.00 -16.46 -12.02
CA PHE A 52 -8.60 -15.48 -11.03
C PHE A 52 -8.74 -14.05 -11.56
N ILE A 53 -8.17 -13.75 -12.72
CA ILE A 53 -8.24 -12.43 -13.34
C ILE A 53 -9.69 -12.04 -13.69
N GLN A 54 -10.49 -12.99 -14.18
CA GLN A 54 -11.91 -12.74 -14.48
C GLN A 54 -12.73 -12.41 -13.22
N SER A 55 -12.34 -12.91 -12.05
CA SER A 55 -13.00 -12.61 -10.78
C SER A 55 -12.76 -11.19 -10.24
N LEU A 56 -11.80 -10.46 -10.82
CA LEU A 56 -11.51 -9.09 -10.42
C LEU A 56 -12.58 -8.12 -10.94
N PRO A 57 -12.94 -7.08 -10.16
CA PRO A 57 -13.82 -6.00 -10.63
C PRO A 57 -13.28 -5.32 -11.90
N ASP A 58 -14.16 -4.87 -12.77
CA ASP A 58 -13.76 -4.29 -14.06
C ASP A 58 -13.04 -2.96 -13.94
N ASP A 59 -13.36 -2.17 -12.92
CA ASP A 59 -12.64 -0.95 -12.57
C ASP A 59 -11.19 -1.24 -12.17
N VAL A 60 -10.98 -2.22 -11.29
CA VAL A 60 -9.65 -2.69 -10.88
C VAL A 60 -8.83 -3.14 -12.09
N LYS A 61 -9.42 -3.94 -12.99
CA LYS A 61 -8.74 -4.41 -14.21
C LYS A 61 -8.33 -3.27 -15.14
N ARG A 62 -9.19 -2.25 -15.30
CA ARG A 62 -8.93 -1.11 -16.17
C ARG A 62 -7.86 -0.15 -15.63
N GLU A 63 -7.80 0.00 -14.31
CA GLU A 63 -6.86 0.90 -13.64
C GLU A 63 -5.51 0.26 -13.37
N ALA A 64 -5.42 -1.07 -13.43
CA ALA A 64 -4.20 -1.82 -13.16
C ALA A 64 -3.08 -1.50 -14.16
N ARG A 65 -1.93 -1.08 -13.66
CA ARG A 65 -0.77 -0.67 -14.47
C ARG A 65 0.18 -1.82 -14.80
N TYR A 66 0.26 -2.79 -13.91
CA TYR A 66 1.24 -3.88 -13.98
C TYR A 66 0.61 -5.26 -14.14
N LEU A 67 -0.72 -5.39 -14.00
CA LEU A 67 -1.41 -6.69 -14.05
C LEU A 67 -1.22 -7.41 -15.38
N SER A 68 -1.24 -6.70 -16.52
CA SER A 68 -0.98 -7.29 -17.83
C SER A 68 0.46 -7.81 -17.94
N LYS A 69 1.44 -7.11 -17.36
CA LYS A 69 2.85 -7.55 -17.32
C LYS A 69 3.01 -8.77 -16.42
N PHE A 70 2.29 -8.79 -15.28
CA PHE A 70 2.22 -9.97 -14.43
C PHE A 70 1.71 -11.18 -15.20
N VAL A 71 0.58 -11.05 -15.90
CA VAL A 71 -0.02 -12.13 -16.70
C VAL A 71 0.96 -12.62 -17.74
N ALA A 72 1.61 -11.72 -18.50
CA ALA A 72 2.58 -12.07 -19.51
C ALA A 72 3.78 -12.83 -18.93
N GLY A 73 4.38 -12.33 -17.85
CA GLY A 73 5.50 -12.99 -17.19
C GLY A 73 5.14 -14.35 -16.60
N ALA A 74 4.00 -14.44 -15.92
CA ALA A 74 3.51 -15.69 -15.34
C ALA A 74 3.21 -16.76 -16.41
N ALA A 75 2.65 -16.32 -17.54
CA ALA A 75 2.32 -17.18 -18.67
C ALA A 75 3.55 -17.89 -19.27
N ILE A 76 4.64 -17.15 -19.45
CA ILE A 76 5.87 -17.71 -20.02
C ILE A 76 6.80 -18.36 -18.98
N GLY A 77 6.45 -18.27 -17.69
CA GLY A 77 7.21 -18.88 -16.60
C GLY A 77 8.29 -18.02 -15.95
N LEU A 78 8.29 -16.70 -16.19
CA LEU A 78 9.16 -15.72 -15.50
C LEU A 78 8.50 -15.32 -14.18
N PHE A 79 8.49 -16.22 -13.19
CA PHE A 79 7.73 -16.05 -11.95
C PHE A 79 8.32 -14.99 -11.01
N ASP A 80 9.62 -14.86 -10.96
CA ASP A 80 10.33 -13.80 -10.23
C ASP A 80 10.02 -12.40 -10.78
N ALA A 81 10.03 -12.24 -12.11
CA ALA A 81 9.62 -11.00 -12.77
C ALA A 81 8.13 -10.71 -12.50
N SER A 82 7.28 -11.75 -12.52
CA SER A 82 5.85 -11.63 -12.22
C SER A 82 5.60 -11.19 -10.79
N LEU A 83 6.35 -11.72 -9.82
CA LEU A 83 6.28 -11.25 -8.43
C LEU A 83 6.60 -9.76 -8.31
N ASN A 84 7.61 -9.28 -9.04
CA ASN A 84 7.93 -7.85 -9.07
C ASN A 84 6.79 -7.02 -9.69
N TYR A 85 6.14 -7.49 -10.74
CA TYR A 85 5.01 -6.77 -11.34
C TYR A 85 3.79 -6.68 -10.43
N VAL A 86 3.41 -7.78 -9.76
CA VAL A 86 2.28 -7.71 -8.81
C VAL A 86 2.61 -6.85 -7.61
N TRP A 87 3.86 -6.85 -7.16
CA TRP A 87 4.31 -5.96 -6.10
C TRP A 87 4.22 -4.49 -6.49
N ASN A 88 4.60 -4.14 -7.72
CA ASN A 88 4.46 -2.77 -8.22
C ASN A 88 2.99 -2.32 -8.26
N GLU A 89 2.03 -3.22 -8.52
CA GLU A 89 0.60 -2.91 -8.42
C GLU A 89 0.19 -2.56 -6.98
N VAL A 90 0.71 -3.30 -5.98
CA VAL A 90 0.53 -2.99 -4.56
C VAL A 90 1.04 -1.60 -4.22
N VAL A 91 2.27 -1.28 -4.64
CA VAL A 91 2.88 0.02 -4.36
C VAL A 91 2.05 1.17 -4.94
N VAL A 92 1.54 1.02 -6.17
CA VAL A 92 0.63 2.00 -6.79
C VAL A 92 -0.62 2.18 -5.95
N ASN A 93 -1.26 1.09 -5.52
CA ASN A 93 -2.48 1.15 -4.71
C ASN A 93 -2.24 1.80 -3.33
N LEU A 94 -1.15 1.44 -2.65
CA LEU A 94 -0.81 2.05 -1.35
C LEU A 94 -0.53 3.56 -1.49
N ARG A 95 0.12 3.98 -2.57
CA ARG A 95 0.32 5.42 -2.85
C ARG A 95 -0.99 6.13 -3.10
N GLN A 96 -1.92 5.53 -3.86
CA GLN A 96 -3.26 6.09 -4.04
C GLN A 96 -4.02 6.22 -2.72
N LYS A 97 -3.95 5.22 -1.84
CA LYS A 97 -4.53 5.31 -0.49
C LYS A 97 -3.91 6.46 0.31
N ALA A 98 -2.60 6.67 0.23
CA ALA A 98 -1.92 7.79 0.89
C ALA A 98 -2.39 9.15 0.35
N VAL A 99 -2.57 9.28 -0.96
CA VAL A 99 -3.11 10.50 -1.60
C VAL A 99 -4.54 10.78 -1.12
N ILE A 100 -5.41 9.74 -1.14
CA ILE A 100 -6.80 9.87 -0.68
C ILE A 100 -6.87 10.24 0.80
N TYR A 101 -6.00 9.68 1.63
CA TYR A 101 -5.93 9.99 3.07
C TYR A 101 -5.42 11.41 3.34
N GLY A 102 -4.51 11.90 2.52
CA GLY A 102 -3.88 13.21 2.61
C GLY A 102 -2.37 13.11 2.79
N LEU A 103 -1.64 13.65 1.82
CA LEU A 103 -0.18 13.56 1.74
C LEU A 103 0.53 14.10 2.98
N ASP A 104 0.12 15.26 3.49
CA ASP A 104 0.73 15.84 4.69
C ASP A 104 0.69 14.89 5.87
N MET A 105 -0.50 14.35 6.17
CA MET A 105 -0.68 13.41 7.27
C MET A 105 0.10 12.12 7.07
N PHE A 106 0.14 11.65 5.82
CA PHE A 106 0.89 10.46 5.49
C PHE A 106 2.39 10.67 5.69
N PHE A 107 2.93 11.77 5.19
CA PHE A 107 4.36 12.08 5.35
C PHE A 107 4.74 12.40 6.80
N ASP A 108 3.88 13.06 7.57
CA ASP A 108 4.09 13.27 9.01
C ASP A 108 4.21 11.95 9.78
N ALA A 109 3.50 10.92 9.35
CA ALA A 109 3.56 9.59 9.93
C ALA A 109 4.74 8.75 9.43
N ALA A 110 5.18 8.98 8.17
CA ALA A 110 6.19 8.20 7.46
C ALA A 110 7.61 8.69 7.70
N VAL A 111 7.80 10.02 7.76
CA VAL A 111 9.11 10.67 7.75
C VAL A 111 9.23 11.58 8.96
N GLY A 112 10.32 11.48 9.69
CA GLY A 112 10.57 12.31 10.87
C GLY A 112 11.72 13.30 10.68
N GLY A 113 11.77 14.32 11.55
CA GLY A 113 12.86 15.28 11.61
C GLY A 113 12.99 16.16 10.35
N SER A 114 14.18 16.65 10.08
CA SER A 114 14.46 17.56 8.96
C SER A 114 14.12 17.01 7.57
N LYS A 115 14.14 15.70 7.41
CA LYS A 115 13.76 15.06 6.13
C LYS A 115 12.30 15.23 5.76
N ARG A 116 11.43 15.60 6.70
CA ARG A 116 10.00 15.81 6.43
C ARG A 116 9.76 16.94 5.41
N GLU A 117 10.62 17.94 5.39
CA GLU A 117 10.52 19.09 4.50
C GLU A 117 10.72 18.73 3.02
N ASP A 118 11.42 17.61 2.74
CA ASP A 118 11.65 17.11 1.38
C ASP A 118 10.43 16.41 0.78
N PHE A 119 9.32 16.23 1.54
CA PHE A 119 8.15 15.46 1.15
C PHE A 119 6.89 16.33 1.19
N SER A 120 6.34 16.67 0.03
CA SER A 120 5.14 17.53 -0.07
C SER A 120 4.17 17.15 -1.19
N THR A 121 4.64 16.44 -2.23
CA THR A 121 3.87 16.12 -3.43
C THR A 121 3.64 14.61 -3.59
N GLU A 122 2.75 14.23 -4.51
CA GLU A 122 2.50 12.81 -4.82
C GLU A 122 3.75 12.11 -5.35
N GLU A 123 4.57 12.82 -6.12
CA GLU A 123 5.82 12.31 -6.67
C GLU A 123 6.80 11.89 -5.57
N ASP A 124 6.80 12.59 -4.44
CA ASP A 124 7.69 12.30 -3.30
C ASP A 124 7.39 10.96 -2.63
N LEU A 125 6.18 10.41 -2.82
CA LEU A 125 5.87 9.04 -2.39
C LEU A 125 6.81 8.01 -3.02
N SER A 126 7.40 8.33 -4.18
CA SER A 126 8.38 7.46 -4.84
C SER A 126 9.71 7.36 -4.09
N GLY A 127 10.04 8.35 -3.28
CA GLY A 127 11.23 8.37 -2.43
C GLY A 127 11.11 7.52 -1.16
N LEU A 128 9.91 7.06 -0.81
CA LEU A 128 9.71 6.19 0.34
C LEU A 128 10.09 4.75 0.00
N LYS A 129 10.80 4.10 0.91
CA LYS A 129 11.05 2.65 0.82
C LYS A 129 9.73 1.88 0.97
N ASP A 130 9.60 0.75 0.28
CA ASP A 130 8.41 -0.11 0.34
C ASP A 130 8.03 -0.46 1.78
N ASN A 131 9.01 -0.80 2.62
CA ASN A 131 8.76 -1.10 4.04
C ASN A 131 8.20 0.10 4.80
N THR A 132 8.67 1.32 4.52
CA THR A 132 8.13 2.55 5.11
C THR A 132 6.69 2.77 4.66
N LEU A 133 6.40 2.58 3.38
CA LEU A 133 5.07 2.72 2.81
C LEU A 133 4.06 1.77 3.47
N ILE A 134 4.41 0.48 3.63
CA ILE A 134 3.55 -0.52 4.28
C ILE A 134 3.35 -0.19 5.76
N ASN A 135 4.43 0.08 6.50
CA ASN A 135 4.36 0.38 7.93
C ASN A 135 3.51 1.62 8.21
N THR A 136 3.65 2.66 7.39
CA THR A 136 2.86 3.88 7.52
C THR A 136 1.40 3.62 7.17
N SER A 137 1.12 2.86 6.11
CA SER A 137 -0.25 2.49 5.74
C SER A 137 -0.94 1.70 6.87
N LYS A 138 -0.24 0.79 7.54
CA LYS A 138 -0.74 0.10 8.74
C LYS A 138 -0.99 1.08 9.89
N LYS A 139 0.00 1.91 10.22
CA LYS A 139 -0.06 2.87 11.33
C LYS A 139 -1.25 3.82 11.20
N LEU A 140 -1.59 4.20 9.98
CA LEU A 140 -2.72 5.08 9.66
C LEU A 140 -4.03 4.31 9.40
N GLU A 141 -4.05 3.00 9.61
CA GLU A 141 -5.19 2.10 9.36
C GLU A 141 -5.74 2.19 7.92
N LEU A 142 -4.87 2.48 6.97
CA LEU A 142 -5.19 2.44 5.54
C LEU A 142 -5.22 1.02 4.98
N ILE A 143 -4.60 0.10 5.71
CA ILE A 143 -4.67 -1.35 5.49
C ILE A 143 -4.88 -2.04 6.84
N SER A 144 -5.53 -3.20 6.81
CA SER A 144 -5.75 -4.02 7.99
C SER A 144 -4.47 -4.69 8.48
N GLU A 145 -4.45 -5.12 9.77
CA GLU A 145 -3.33 -5.89 10.34
C GLU A 145 -3.04 -7.16 9.56
N VAL A 146 -4.08 -7.87 9.11
CA VAL A 146 -3.92 -9.11 8.34
C VAL A 146 -3.27 -8.83 6.99
N VAL A 147 -3.69 -7.79 6.29
CA VAL A 147 -3.09 -7.36 5.03
C VAL A 147 -1.64 -6.95 5.23
N TYR A 148 -1.34 -6.20 6.29
CA TYR A 148 0.03 -5.82 6.63
C TYR A 148 0.96 -7.03 6.79
N VAL A 149 0.56 -8.04 7.57
CA VAL A 149 1.37 -9.26 7.80
C VAL A 149 1.62 -10.00 6.49
N LYS A 150 0.59 -10.15 5.66
CA LYS A 150 0.71 -10.78 4.34
C LYS A 150 1.65 -10.00 3.42
N LEU A 151 1.52 -8.67 3.34
CA LEU A 151 2.37 -7.82 2.52
C LEU A 151 3.83 -7.84 2.96
N HIS A 152 4.05 -7.80 4.27
CA HIS A 152 5.41 -7.86 4.80
C HIS A 152 6.10 -9.18 4.44
N HIS A 153 5.37 -10.31 4.50
CA HIS A 153 5.87 -11.60 4.05
C HIS A 153 6.23 -11.56 2.54
N ILE A 154 5.32 -11.07 1.70
CA ILE A 154 5.56 -10.99 0.25
C ILE A 154 6.75 -10.07 -0.08
N LEU A 155 6.88 -8.93 0.60
CA LEU A 155 8.02 -8.03 0.44
C LEU A 155 9.33 -8.73 0.78
N THR A 156 9.36 -9.51 1.87
CA THR A 156 10.53 -10.30 2.27
C THR A 156 10.88 -11.30 1.18
N MET A 157 9.91 -12.09 0.73
CA MET A 157 10.12 -13.08 -0.35
C MET A 157 10.60 -12.41 -1.64
N ARG A 158 9.99 -11.30 -2.05
CA ARG A 158 10.40 -10.54 -3.24
C ARG A 158 11.84 -10.04 -3.13
N ASN A 159 12.24 -9.53 -1.97
CA ASN A 159 13.59 -9.02 -1.77
C ASN A 159 14.64 -10.15 -1.71
N ASP A 160 14.31 -11.25 -1.09
CA ASP A 160 15.24 -12.38 -0.93
C ASP A 160 15.37 -13.17 -2.24
N ILE A 161 14.28 -13.42 -2.96
CA ILE A 161 14.27 -14.22 -4.19
C ILE A 161 14.70 -13.35 -5.40
N GLY A 162 14.08 -12.18 -5.56
CA GLY A 162 14.22 -11.37 -6.77
C GLY A 162 15.50 -10.54 -6.84
N ALA A 163 16.11 -10.19 -5.69
CA ALA A 163 17.21 -9.23 -5.65
C ALA A 163 18.57 -9.82 -5.24
N SER A 164 18.59 -10.88 -4.43
CA SER A 164 19.84 -11.31 -3.76
C SER A 164 20.35 -12.68 -4.19
N HIS A 165 19.47 -13.59 -4.58
CA HIS A 165 19.84 -14.99 -4.86
C HIS A 165 19.02 -15.59 -6.01
N PRO A 166 19.23 -15.14 -7.26
CA PRO A 166 18.39 -15.52 -8.40
C PRO A 166 18.35 -17.04 -8.68
N ASN A 167 19.26 -17.82 -8.13
CA ASN A 167 19.39 -19.25 -8.44
C ASN A 167 19.17 -20.20 -7.26
N SER A 168 18.80 -19.69 -6.07
CA SER A 168 18.69 -20.54 -4.87
C SER A 168 17.27 -20.97 -4.52
N TYR A 169 16.25 -20.31 -5.09
CA TYR A 169 14.85 -20.61 -4.83
C TYR A 169 14.03 -20.55 -6.12
N SER A 170 13.22 -21.58 -6.35
CA SER A 170 12.28 -21.61 -7.48
C SER A 170 10.86 -21.39 -6.95
N ILE A 171 10.23 -20.30 -7.39
CA ILE A 171 8.84 -20.00 -7.08
C ILE A 171 7.95 -21.03 -7.77
N ASN A 172 7.01 -21.63 -7.06
CA ASN A 172 6.02 -22.52 -7.67
C ASN A 172 4.74 -21.76 -8.09
N GLY A 173 3.95 -22.38 -8.95
CA GLY A 173 2.76 -21.74 -9.51
C GLY A 173 1.70 -21.40 -8.47
N PHE A 174 1.52 -22.22 -7.44
CA PHE A 174 0.55 -21.95 -6.36
C PHE A 174 1.00 -20.82 -5.45
N GLU A 175 2.29 -20.70 -5.16
CA GLU A 175 2.82 -19.56 -4.41
C GLU A 175 2.56 -18.26 -5.16
N LEU A 176 2.89 -18.21 -6.46
CA LEU A 176 2.66 -17.02 -7.28
C LEU A 176 1.18 -16.63 -7.31
N LEU A 177 0.28 -17.59 -7.48
CA LEU A 177 -1.17 -17.35 -7.43
C LEU A 177 -1.63 -16.88 -6.05
N GLY A 178 -1.09 -17.44 -4.97
CA GLY A 178 -1.37 -17.03 -3.59
C GLY A 178 -0.94 -15.57 -3.33
N TRP A 179 0.22 -15.18 -3.81
CA TRP A 179 0.68 -13.80 -3.73
C TRP A 179 -0.15 -12.85 -4.60
N LEU A 180 -0.51 -13.27 -5.81
CA LEU A 180 -1.44 -12.51 -6.65
C LEU A 180 -2.78 -12.30 -5.94
N GLN A 181 -3.34 -13.34 -5.34
CA GLN A 181 -4.59 -13.24 -4.58
C GLN A 181 -4.48 -12.21 -3.46
N THR A 182 -3.41 -12.27 -2.68
CA THR A 182 -3.17 -11.31 -1.60
C THR A 182 -2.97 -9.89 -2.13
N CYS A 183 -2.08 -9.72 -3.09
CA CYS A 183 -1.71 -8.41 -3.61
C CYS A 183 -2.85 -7.72 -4.33
N VAL A 184 -3.64 -8.46 -5.10
CA VAL A 184 -4.69 -7.87 -5.93
C VAL A 184 -6.05 -7.91 -5.23
N LYS A 185 -6.47 -9.08 -4.76
CA LYS A 185 -7.81 -9.24 -4.19
C LYS A 185 -7.93 -8.64 -2.78
N ASP A 186 -6.96 -8.92 -1.91
CA ASP A 186 -7.06 -8.50 -0.52
C ASP A 186 -6.74 -6.99 -0.38
N ILE A 187 -5.74 -6.48 -1.13
CA ILE A 187 -5.29 -5.09 -0.99
C ILE A 187 -6.14 -4.11 -1.77
N LEU A 188 -6.48 -4.40 -3.02
CA LEU A 188 -7.32 -3.51 -3.82
C LEU A 188 -8.74 -3.40 -3.23
N ASN A 189 -9.20 -4.44 -2.54
CA ASN A 189 -10.50 -4.43 -1.86
C ASN A 189 -10.41 -3.97 -0.40
N ASP A 190 -9.21 -3.86 0.18
CA ASP A 190 -9.01 -3.40 1.56
C ASP A 190 -9.17 -1.88 1.62
N LYS A 191 -10.25 -1.43 2.22
CA LYS A 191 -10.56 0.01 2.33
C LYS A 191 -9.95 0.57 3.60
N PRO A 192 -9.59 1.87 3.61
CA PRO A 192 -9.25 2.56 4.86
C PRO A 192 -10.33 2.39 5.91
N SER A 193 -9.95 2.29 7.18
CA SER A 193 -10.93 2.19 8.27
C SER A 193 -11.84 3.41 8.30
N GLU A 194 -13.05 3.24 8.83
CA GLU A 194 -13.98 4.36 9.01
C GLU A 194 -13.36 5.47 9.86
N SER A 195 -12.59 5.09 10.89
CA SER A 195 -11.84 6.01 11.73
C SER A 195 -10.81 6.83 10.93
N ALA A 196 -10.08 6.21 10.01
CA ALA A 196 -9.12 6.92 9.15
C ALA A 196 -9.83 7.96 8.27
N ILE A 197 -10.99 7.61 7.71
CA ILE A 197 -11.80 8.53 6.90
C ILE A 197 -12.33 9.69 7.74
N GLN A 198 -12.77 9.42 8.97
CA GLN A 198 -13.25 10.45 9.90
C GLN A 198 -12.14 11.42 10.30
N ILE A 199 -10.93 10.93 10.60
CA ILE A 199 -9.76 11.76 10.92
C ILE A 199 -9.43 12.67 9.75
N LYS A 200 -9.36 12.13 8.54
CA LYS A 200 -9.13 12.93 7.34
C LYS A 200 -10.16 14.04 7.19
N SER A 201 -11.43 13.70 7.26
CA SER A 201 -12.53 14.66 7.14
C SER A 201 -12.46 15.75 8.21
N PHE A 202 -12.12 15.38 9.44
CA PHE A 202 -11.93 16.33 10.53
C PHE A 202 -10.79 17.32 10.25
N ILE A 203 -9.64 16.84 9.82
CA ILE A 203 -8.47 17.68 9.52
C ILE A 203 -8.74 18.59 8.32
N ASP A 204 -9.38 18.07 7.27
CA ASP A 204 -9.76 18.87 6.10
C ASP A 204 -10.71 20.01 6.50
N ASN A 205 -11.70 19.74 7.33
CA ASN A 205 -12.62 20.76 7.85
C ASN A 205 -11.90 21.82 8.70
N LEU A 206 -10.93 21.41 9.53
CA LEU A 206 -10.11 22.35 10.29
C LEU A 206 -9.30 23.27 9.38
N LYS A 207 -8.63 22.72 8.36
CA LYS A 207 -7.78 23.47 7.42
C LYS A 207 -8.54 24.55 6.64
N VAL A 208 -9.81 24.28 6.29
CA VAL A 208 -10.64 25.23 5.53
C VAL A 208 -11.51 26.13 6.41
N SER A 209 -11.41 26.04 7.73
CA SER A 209 -12.21 26.84 8.66
C SER A 209 -11.91 28.35 8.50
N THR A 210 -12.96 29.12 8.29
CA THR A 210 -12.91 30.59 8.16
C THR A 210 -13.37 31.33 9.41
N SER A 211 -13.91 30.61 10.39
CA SER A 211 -14.39 31.14 11.69
C SER A 211 -13.91 30.28 12.84
N VAL A 212 -13.87 30.85 14.03
CA VAL A 212 -13.59 30.10 15.26
C VAL A 212 -14.76 29.17 15.55
N LEU A 213 -14.48 27.95 15.91
CA LEU A 213 -15.48 26.93 16.27
C LEU A 213 -16.22 27.36 17.54
N ASP A 214 -17.53 27.23 17.53
CA ASP A 214 -18.38 27.45 18.69
C ASP A 214 -18.44 26.17 19.56
N GLU A 215 -19.03 26.33 20.74
CA GLU A 215 -19.16 25.22 21.71
C GLU A 215 -19.98 24.05 21.15
N GLN A 216 -20.95 24.33 20.30
CA GLN A 216 -21.80 23.30 19.70
C GLN A 216 -21.03 22.48 18.65
N ALA A 217 -20.20 23.13 17.85
CA ALA A 217 -19.31 22.46 16.91
C ALA A 217 -18.30 21.56 17.64
N ILE A 218 -17.72 22.07 18.74
CA ILE A 218 -16.78 21.28 19.58
C ILE A 218 -17.48 20.04 20.15
N LYS A 219 -18.66 20.18 20.75
CA LYS A 219 -19.43 19.04 21.28
C LYS A 219 -19.82 18.01 20.23
N SER A 220 -20.13 18.46 19.00
CA SER A 220 -20.48 17.54 17.91
C SER A 220 -19.31 16.64 17.49
N MET A 221 -18.10 17.12 17.68
CA MET A 221 -16.88 16.39 17.33
C MET A 221 -16.37 15.47 18.49
N GLU A 222 -16.81 15.68 19.73
CA GLU A 222 -16.40 14.84 20.87
C GLU A 222 -16.81 13.38 20.71
N ARG A 223 -18.00 13.12 20.15
CA ARG A 223 -18.50 11.75 20.00
C ARG A 223 -17.65 10.94 19.03
N PRO A 224 -17.39 11.40 17.80
CA PRO A 224 -16.45 10.73 16.88
C PRO A 224 -15.05 10.51 17.49
N LEU A 225 -14.54 11.50 18.22
CA LEU A 225 -13.24 11.37 18.90
C LEU A 225 -13.22 10.28 19.98
N LYS A 226 -14.35 10.03 20.67
CA LYS A 226 -14.45 8.96 21.66
C LYS A 226 -14.42 7.56 21.07
N GLU A 227 -14.77 7.41 19.82
CA GLU A 227 -14.80 6.15 19.09
C GLU A 227 -13.44 5.80 18.43
N LEU A 228 -12.48 6.75 18.42
CA LEU A 228 -11.15 6.51 17.89
C LEU A 228 -10.35 5.53 18.76
N SER A 229 -9.59 4.65 18.10
CA SER A 229 -8.56 3.85 18.76
C SER A 229 -7.46 4.76 19.36
N LEU A 230 -6.69 4.25 20.33
CA LEU A 230 -5.56 4.98 20.89
C LEU A 230 -4.56 5.38 19.80
N GLN A 231 -4.26 4.49 18.85
CA GLN A 231 -3.36 4.75 17.74
C GLN A 231 -3.87 5.89 16.84
N ASN A 232 -5.17 5.90 16.53
CA ASN A 232 -5.78 6.95 15.74
C ASN A 232 -5.83 8.28 16.46
N THR A 233 -6.05 8.27 17.77
CA THR A 233 -5.98 9.46 18.61
C THR A 233 -4.57 10.05 18.61
N ASP A 234 -3.55 9.21 18.74
CA ASP A 234 -2.14 9.61 18.66
C ASP A 234 -1.78 10.19 17.27
N ASN A 235 -2.25 9.56 16.21
CA ASN A 235 -2.05 10.05 14.84
C ASN A 235 -2.72 11.41 14.63
N LEU A 236 -3.94 11.58 15.12
CA LEU A 236 -4.67 12.84 15.06
C LEU A 236 -3.93 13.94 15.83
N LEU A 237 -3.50 13.66 17.08
CA LEU A 237 -2.73 14.61 17.88
C LEU A 237 -1.44 15.05 17.16
N ASN A 238 -0.68 14.10 16.62
CA ASN A 238 0.54 14.41 15.86
C ASN A 238 0.24 15.29 14.63
N SER A 239 -0.83 15.02 13.90
CA SER A 239 -1.19 15.78 12.70
C SER A 239 -1.64 17.20 13.02
N ILE A 240 -2.50 17.39 14.04
CA ILE A 240 -2.93 18.74 14.42
C ILE A 240 -1.79 19.57 15.04
N PHE A 241 -0.84 18.91 15.71
CA PHE A 241 0.37 19.54 16.20
C PHE A 241 1.24 20.06 15.05
N GLY A 242 1.50 19.24 14.03
CA GLY A 242 2.23 19.65 12.82
C GLY A 242 1.55 20.83 12.09
N ILE A 243 0.20 20.82 12.01
CA ILE A 243 -0.54 21.94 11.43
C ILE A 243 -0.39 23.18 12.31
N TYR A 244 -0.50 23.06 13.64
CA TYR A 244 -0.41 24.18 14.58
C TYR A 244 0.95 24.90 14.52
N THR A 245 2.04 24.15 14.43
CA THR A 245 3.41 24.66 14.40
C THR A 245 3.85 25.16 13.02
N SER A 246 3.15 24.81 11.95
CA SER A 246 3.49 25.21 10.58
C SER A 246 3.31 26.72 10.37
N ASP A 247 4.32 27.39 9.80
CA ASP A 247 4.25 28.82 9.46
C ASP A 247 3.17 29.15 8.44
N ARG A 248 2.73 28.15 7.66
CA ARG A 248 1.69 28.31 6.63
C ARG A 248 0.27 28.33 7.22
N THR A 249 0.11 28.02 8.50
CA THR A 249 -1.20 27.87 9.13
C THR A 249 -1.75 29.22 9.61
N GLY A 250 -2.97 29.54 9.15
CA GLY A 250 -3.66 30.77 9.51
C GLY A 250 -4.11 30.81 10.99
N ASN A 251 -4.25 32.01 11.55
CA ASN A 251 -4.60 32.22 12.96
C ASN A 251 -5.93 31.57 13.38
N ILE A 252 -6.93 31.51 12.49
CA ILE A 252 -8.24 30.88 12.78
C ILE A 252 -8.06 29.39 13.00
N VAL A 253 -7.31 28.74 12.11
CA VAL A 253 -7.02 27.29 12.20
C VAL A 253 -6.25 26.99 13.50
N ARG A 254 -5.22 27.79 13.84
CA ARG A 254 -4.47 27.64 15.10
C ARG A 254 -5.39 27.76 16.32
N LYS A 255 -6.29 28.74 16.34
CA LYS A 255 -7.28 28.90 17.41
C LYS A 255 -8.20 27.69 17.53
N ASN A 256 -8.70 27.18 16.41
CA ASN A 256 -9.55 26.00 16.39
C ASN A 256 -8.81 24.75 16.91
N ILE A 257 -7.56 24.57 16.50
CA ILE A 257 -6.71 23.49 17.02
C ILE A 257 -6.52 23.64 18.53
N ALA A 258 -6.20 24.83 19.04
CA ALA A 258 -6.01 25.08 20.48
C ALA A 258 -7.26 24.77 21.30
N LEU A 259 -8.46 24.98 20.74
CA LEU A 259 -9.72 24.60 21.40
C LEU A 259 -9.92 23.06 21.46
N PHE A 260 -9.46 22.36 20.44
CA PHE A 260 -9.64 20.91 20.30
C PHE A 260 -8.53 20.07 20.94
N ALA A 261 -7.29 20.56 20.91
CA ALA A 261 -6.12 19.83 21.35
C ALA A 261 -6.25 19.24 22.76
N PRO A 262 -6.84 19.90 23.77
CA PRO A 262 -7.02 19.31 25.11
C PRO A 262 -7.82 18.01 25.11
N HIS A 263 -8.91 17.94 24.34
CA HIS A 263 -9.77 16.75 24.26
C HIS A 263 -9.07 15.54 23.64
N ILE A 264 -8.20 15.79 22.68
CA ILE A 264 -7.39 14.75 22.02
C ILE A 264 -6.23 14.36 22.91
N TRP A 265 -5.56 15.35 23.52
CA TRP A 265 -4.43 15.15 24.45
C TRP A 265 -4.78 14.22 25.61
N GLU A 266 -5.90 14.44 26.27
CA GLU A 266 -6.33 13.59 27.39
C GLU A 266 -6.43 12.11 27.03
N ARG A 267 -6.77 11.81 25.78
CA ARG A 267 -7.00 10.45 25.28
C ARG A 267 -5.78 9.84 24.59
N SER A 268 -4.76 10.62 24.34
CA SER A 268 -3.53 10.18 23.66
C SER A 268 -2.59 9.46 24.61
N SER A 269 -1.72 8.62 24.06
CA SER A 269 -0.70 7.89 24.81
C SER A 269 0.36 8.84 25.40
N GLU A 270 0.95 8.44 26.51
CA GLU A 270 2.07 9.17 27.12
C GLU A 270 3.29 9.26 26.19
N ASN A 271 3.45 8.27 25.31
CA ASN A 271 4.55 8.26 24.34
C ASN A 271 4.44 9.42 23.34
N ILE A 272 3.26 9.66 22.74
CA ILE A 272 3.08 10.77 21.81
C ILE A 272 3.17 12.12 22.52
N LYS A 273 2.61 12.23 23.74
CA LYS A 273 2.69 13.44 24.57
C LYS A 273 4.15 13.81 24.85
N TYR A 274 4.95 12.83 25.28
CA TYR A 274 6.39 13.05 25.50
C TYR A 274 7.11 13.48 24.22
N LYS A 275 6.86 12.79 23.12
CA LYS A 275 7.47 13.11 21.81
C LYS A 275 7.16 14.55 21.37
N LEU A 276 5.91 14.99 21.50
CA LEU A 276 5.51 16.34 21.11
C LEU A 276 6.06 17.41 22.07
N GLY A 277 6.15 17.10 23.38
CA GLY A 277 6.81 17.98 24.34
C GLY A 277 8.27 18.23 24.01
N VAL A 278 9.04 17.19 23.71
CA VAL A 278 10.45 17.32 23.29
C VAL A 278 10.58 18.12 21.98
N THR A 279 9.62 17.98 21.06
CA THR A 279 9.63 18.75 19.81
C THR A 279 9.38 20.23 20.05
N LEU A 280 8.52 20.59 21.01
CA LEU A 280 8.27 21.98 21.41
C LEU A 280 9.51 22.64 22.03
N ASP A 281 10.19 21.93 22.93
CA ASP A 281 11.42 22.42 23.58
C ASP A 281 12.56 22.67 22.58
N GLY A 282 12.52 22.06 21.40
CA GLY A 282 13.49 22.28 20.33
C GLY A 282 13.13 23.38 19.33
N LEU A 283 11.95 24.00 19.47
CA LEU A 283 11.48 25.11 18.62
C LEU A 283 11.70 26.49 19.24
N ASP A 284 12.11 26.55 20.52
CA ASP A 284 12.55 27.78 21.24
C ASP A 284 14.06 28.01 21.03
#